data_7be4f04e5ae65d7c720f428cd54aed98
#
_entry.id   7be4f04e5ae65d7c720f428cd54aed98
#
_cell.length_a   1.000
_cell.length_b   1.000
_cell.length_c   1.000
_cell.angle_alpha   90.00
_cell.angle_beta   90.00
_cell.angle_gamma   90.00
#
_symmetry.space_group_name_H-M   'P 1'
#
loop_
_entity.id
_entity.type
_entity.pdbx_description
1 polymer ?
#
loop_
_entity_poly.entity_id
_entity_poly.type
_entity_poly.pdbx_seq_one_letter_code
_entity_poly.pdbx_strand_id
1 'polypeptide(L)'
;MERPSLSKYYGLILLFSILMGCSEQSIQKLEGSAQGTTYHISYWSELPADGKDIEASIKNEFDTIDKVLSNYRPDSIIETFNSTDNTDSQEVGNEIVSLVRVAQPVHQASQGCYDLSIKPLFELWGFRGDKLTIPNDSTIIKTLTKMGMEKLEVKDDTHLRKKQSDLKVDLSSIAQGYSVEKISRVLEQKGIKNYLVEIGGELKTRGHKPNSQAWRIAVERPLPGEQVMQKIITMPMESPIAVMTSGTYRHYFDHEGKRYSHILDARTGRPVAHDLVSVTVILEDPVIADAWSTALLCLGQKDGMKAANAEKIPALFIQQQDNELIESRSDALNTLDSLTIH
;
A
#
# COMPACT_ATOMS: atom_id res chain seq x y z
N MET A 1 57.64 -78.46 9.11
CA MET A 1 56.46 -78.01 9.81
C MET A 1 56.57 -76.49 9.98
N GLU A 2 56.12 -75.74 8.99
CA GLU A 2 56.14 -74.28 9.05
C GLU A 2 54.75 -73.74 9.21
N ARG A 3 54.60 -72.81 10.13
CA ARG A 3 53.33 -72.14 10.40
C ARG A 3 53.24 -70.89 9.50
N PRO A 4 52.05 -70.58 8.89
CA PRO A 4 51.94 -69.37 8.12
C PRO A 4 51.57 -68.17 9.07
N SER A 5 52.19 -67.02 8.75
CA SER A 5 52.04 -65.71 9.41
C SER A 5 50.73 -65.08 9.03
N LEU A 6 50.02 -64.59 10.05
CA LEU A 6 48.80 -63.73 9.91
C LEU A 6 49.19 -62.30 9.56
N SER A 7 48.89 -61.92 8.33
CA SER A 7 48.92 -60.51 7.88
C SER A 7 47.75 -59.73 8.50
N LYS A 8 48.06 -58.67 9.26
CA LYS A 8 47.07 -57.73 9.84
C LYS A 8 46.67 -56.73 8.78
N TYR A 9 45.42 -56.78 8.31
CA TYR A 9 44.81 -55.70 7.52
C TYR A 9 44.32 -54.59 8.48
N TYR A 10 44.99 -53.46 8.47
CA TYR A 10 44.47 -52.23 9.08
C TYR A 10 43.55 -51.56 8.08
N GLY A 11 42.24 -51.68 8.30
CA GLY A 11 41.23 -50.92 7.58
C GLY A 11 41.24 -49.45 8.05
N LEU A 12 41.64 -48.56 7.19
CA LEU A 12 41.61 -47.11 7.36
C LEU A 12 40.14 -46.66 7.16
N ILE A 13 39.39 -46.45 8.26
CA ILE A 13 38.08 -45.86 8.23
C ILE A 13 38.26 -44.34 8.04
N LEU A 14 38.03 -43.86 6.81
CA LEU A 14 37.98 -42.44 6.49
C LEU A 14 36.65 -41.90 7.03
N LEU A 15 36.68 -41.19 8.16
CA LEU A 15 35.56 -40.46 8.69
C LEU A 15 35.34 -39.22 7.83
N PHE A 16 34.38 -39.26 6.92
CA PHE A 16 33.94 -38.12 6.15
C PHE A 16 33.13 -37.21 7.06
N SER A 17 33.78 -36.26 7.70
CA SER A 17 33.11 -35.19 8.47
C SER A 17 32.40 -34.30 7.44
N ILE A 18 31.08 -34.49 7.30
CA ILE A 18 30.22 -33.53 6.60
C ILE A 18 30.19 -32.28 7.48
N LEU A 19 31.00 -31.30 7.16
CA LEU A 19 30.88 -29.94 7.63
C LEU A 19 29.58 -29.40 7.04
N MET A 20 28.44 -29.62 7.73
CA MET A 20 27.26 -28.79 7.54
C MET A 20 27.65 -27.38 8.00
N GLY A 21 28.09 -26.57 7.10
CA GLY A 21 28.22 -25.14 7.32
C GLY A 21 26.83 -24.61 7.62
N CYS A 22 26.55 -24.31 8.91
CA CYS A 22 25.46 -23.43 9.25
C CYS A 22 25.77 -22.08 8.57
N SER A 23 25.20 -21.83 7.40
CA SER A 23 25.16 -20.48 6.88
C SER A 23 24.29 -19.69 7.86
N GLU A 24 24.89 -18.74 8.52
CA GLU A 24 24.17 -17.83 9.40
C GLU A 24 23.04 -17.19 8.57
N GLN A 25 21.81 -17.48 8.96
CA GLN A 25 20.62 -16.95 8.26
C GLN A 25 20.64 -15.42 8.41
N SER A 26 20.98 -14.71 7.36
CA SER A 26 21.09 -13.24 7.34
C SER A 26 19.92 -12.61 6.60
N ILE A 27 19.46 -11.48 7.11
CA ILE A 27 18.45 -10.66 6.42
C ILE A 27 19.11 -10.02 5.22
N GLN A 28 18.55 -10.27 4.04
CA GLN A 28 18.87 -9.57 2.80
C GLN A 28 18.04 -8.30 2.73
N LYS A 29 18.61 -7.21 2.21
CA LYS A 29 17.95 -5.92 2.06
C LYS A 29 18.07 -5.44 0.63
N LEU A 30 16.97 -4.95 0.09
CA LEU A 30 16.88 -4.25 -1.19
C LEU A 30 16.23 -2.90 -0.93
N GLU A 31 16.81 -1.86 -1.50
CA GLU A 31 16.29 -0.50 -1.39
C GLU A 31 16.43 0.23 -2.71
N GLY A 32 15.57 1.20 -2.96
CA GLY A 32 15.59 1.97 -4.18
C GLY A 32 14.45 2.96 -4.25
N SER A 33 14.20 3.46 -5.47
CA SER A 33 13.09 4.37 -5.76
C SER A 33 12.23 3.82 -6.89
N ALA A 34 10.92 3.87 -6.71
CA ALA A 34 9.91 3.51 -7.70
C ALA A 34 8.64 4.32 -7.46
N GLN A 35 7.85 4.58 -8.50
CA GLN A 35 6.54 5.23 -8.38
C GLN A 35 6.56 6.60 -7.65
N GLY A 36 7.66 7.33 -7.77
CA GLY A 36 7.83 8.65 -7.13
C GLY A 36 8.14 8.59 -5.62
N THR A 37 8.42 7.40 -5.06
CA THR A 37 8.77 7.21 -3.66
C THR A 37 9.94 6.24 -3.49
N THR A 38 10.35 5.97 -2.24
CA THR A 38 11.36 4.95 -1.91
C THR A 38 10.70 3.62 -1.57
N TYR A 39 11.45 2.53 -1.73
CA TYR A 39 11.07 1.21 -1.22
C TYR A 39 12.20 0.59 -0.39
N HIS A 40 11.82 -0.19 0.62
CA HIS A 40 12.71 -0.95 1.48
C HIS A 40 12.14 -2.37 1.66
N ILE A 41 12.89 -3.35 1.18
CA ILE A 41 12.49 -4.75 1.24
C ILE A 41 13.52 -5.50 2.07
N SER A 42 13.07 -6.15 3.13
CA SER A 42 13.88 -7.02 3.97
C SER A 42 13.32 -8.43 3.89
N TYR A 43 14.16 -9.43 3.59
CA TYR A 43 13.73 -10.82 3.51
C TYR A 43 14.85 -11.77 3.93
N TRP A 44 14.49 -12.99 4.26
CA TRP A 44 15.42 -14.09 4.45
C TRP A 44 14.74 -15.41 4.09
N SER A 45 15.55 -16.43 3.81
CA SER A 45 15.09 -17.76 3.45
C SER A 45 15.95 -18.82 4.10
N GLU A 46 15.35 -19.95 4.45
CA GLU A 46 16.07 -21.16 4.89
C GLU A 46 16.78 -21.85 3.73
N LEU A 47 16.25 -21.67 2.52
CA LEU A 47 16.84 -22.23 1.30
C LEU A 47 17.67 -21.17 0.58
N PRO A 48 18.71 -21.58 -0.15
CA PRO A 48 19.46 -20.65 -0.99
C PRO A 48 18.55 -19.91 -1.96
N ALA A 49 18.64 -18.58 -1.98
CA ALA A 49 17.89 -17.72 -2.88
C ALA A 49 18.85 -16.84 -3.68
N ASP A 50 18.64 -16.72 -4.99
CA ASP A 50 19.43 -15.83 -5.82
C ASP A 50 18.95 -14.38 -5.65
N GLY A 51 19.68 -13.61 -4.85
CA GLY A 51 19.35 -12.21 -4.56
C GLY A 51 19.34 -11.33 -5.82
N LYS A 52 20.16 -11.61 -6.83
CA LYS A 52 20.16 -10.85 -8.08
C LYS A 52 18.92 -11.13 -8.93
N ASP A 53 18.48 -12.37 -8.98
CA ASP A 53 17.24 -12.74 -9.69
C ASP A 53 16.01 -12.16 -8.98
N ILE A 54 16.00 -12.15 -7.65
CA ILE A 54 14.94 -11.50 -6.85
C ILE A 54 14.90 -10.00 -7.14
N GLU A 55 16.04 -9.32 -7.08
CA GLU A 55 16.14 -7.88 -7.36
C GLU A 55 15.68 -7.53 -8.78
N ALA A 56 16.10 -8.30 -9.77
CA ALA A 56 15.69 -8.11 -11.16
C ALA A 56 14.18 -8.32 -11.33
N SER A 57 13.60 -9.34 -10.67
CA SER A 57 12.17 -9.62 -10.71
C SER A 57 11.35 -8.49 -10.07
N ILE A 58 11.81 -7.94 -8.95
CA ILE A 58 11.18 -6.80 -8.27
C ILE A 58 11.19 -5.54 -9.14
N LYS A 59 12.34 -5.22 -9.75
CA LYS A 59 12.44 -4.07 -10.67
C LYS A 59 11.52 -4.22 -11.88
N ASN A 60 11.47 -5.41 -12.48
CA ASN A 60 10.56 -5.67 -13.60
C ASN A 60 9.08 -5.54 -13.20
N GLU A 61 8.72 -5.96 -11.98
CA GLU A 61 7.35 -5.82 -11.49
C GLU A 61 6.99 -4.34 -11.28
N PHE A 62 7.88 -3.51 -10.71
CA PHE A 62 7.66 -2.06 -10.62
C PHE A 62 7.48 -1.42 -11.99
N ASP A 63 8.30 -1.77 -12.97
CA ASP A 63 8.16 -1.26 -14.35
C ASP A 63 6.82 -1.68 -14.98
N THR A 64 6.34 -2.88 -14.67
CA THR A 64 5.04 -3.39 -15.14
C THR A 64 3.90 -2.62 -14.50
N ILE A 65 3.91 -2.43 -13.18
CA ILE A 65 2.91 -1.65 -12.45
C ILE A 65 2.86 -0.21 -12.99
N ASP A 66 4.01 0.39 -13.23
CA ASP A 66 4.10 1.77 -13.75
C ASP A 66 3.48 1.92 -15.14
N LYS A 67 3.70 0.94 -16.03
CA LYS A 67 3.08 0.91 -17.36
C LYS A 67 1.56 0.75 -17.30
N VAL A 68 1.04 0.12 -16.26
CA VAL A 68 -0.40 -0.13 -16.12
C VAL A 68 -1.09 1.01 -15.38
N LEU A 69 -0.57 1.43 -14.20
CA LEU A 69 -1.30 2.23 -13.23
C LEU A 69 -0.83 3.69 -13.11
N SER A 70 0.32 4.05 -13.67
CA SER A 70 0.87 5.39 -13.44
C SER A 70 -0.01 6.49 -14.01
N ASN A 71 -0.49 7.36 -13.15
CA ASN A 71 -1.20 8.57 -13.55
C ASN A 71 -0.26 9.71 -14.03
N TYR A 72 1.07 9.49 -14.01
CA TYR A 72 2.10 10.45 -14.44
C TYR A 72 2.71 10.12 -15.80
N ARG A 73 2.59 8.86 -16.25
CA ARG A 73 3.05 8.41 -17.57
C ARG A 73 1.95 8.54 -18.60
N PRO A 74 2.13 9.33 -19.68
CA PRO A 74 1.09 9.49 -20.69
C PRO A 74 0.83 8.21 -21.52
N ASP A 75 1.79 7.26 -21.51
CA ASP A 75 1.72 5.98 -22.21
C ASP A 75 1.25 4.81 -21.33
N SER A 76 0.85 5.07 -20.09
CA SER A 76 0.25 4.05 -19.23
C SER A 76 -1.15 3.66 -19.70
N ILE A 77 -1.60 2.44 -19.32
CA ILE A 77 -2.94 1.98 -19.67
C ILE A 77 -4.02 2.88 -19.08
N ILE A 78 -3.86 3.28 -17.80
CA ILE A 78 -4.84 4.16 -17.16
C ILE A 78 -4.89 5.56 -17.80
N GLU A 79 -3.76 6.15 -18.23
CA GLU A 79 -3.77 7.44 -18.91
C GLU A 79 -4.28 7.33 -20.35
N THR A 80 -4.05 6.22 -21.04
CA THR A 80 -4.68 5.91 -22.31
C THR A 80 -6.21 5.86 -22.16
N PHE A 81 -6.72 5.15 -21.14
CA PHE A 81 -8.14 5.16 -20.80
C PHE A 81 -8.64 6.57 -20.48
N ASN A 82 -7.90 7.36 -19.68
CA ASN A 82 -8.28 8.71 -19.30
C ASN A 82 -8.34 9.68 -20.50
N SER A 83 -7.42 9.55 -21.46
CA SER A 83 -7.33 10.43 -22.63
C SER A 83 -8.35 10.11 -23.72
N THR A 84 -8.93 8.93 -23.71
CA THR A 84 -9.94 8.52 -24.70
C THR A 84 -11.27 9.24 -24.43
N ASP A 85 -11.76 10.03 -25.38
CA ASP A 85 -13.00 10.80 -25.25
C ASP A 85 -14.16 10.11 -25.98
N ASN A 86 -14.55 8.93 -25.48
CA ASN A 86 -15.74 8.18 -25.95
C ASN A 86 -16.35 7.34 -24.81
N THR A 87 -17.46 6.70 -25.11
CA THR A 87 -18.21 5.83 -24.18
C THR A 87 -18.19 4.36 -24.59
N ASP A 88 -17.26 3.97 -25.44
CA ASP A 88 -17.08 2.58 -25.84
C ASP A 88 -16.42 1.77 -24.72
N SER A 89 -16.58 0.46 -24.78
CA SER A 89 -15.84 -0.46 -23.89
C SER A 89 -14.37 -0.45 -24.28
N GLN A 90 -13.48 -0.27 -23.29
CA GLN A 90 -12.04 -0.19 -23.49
C GLN A 90 -11.35 -1.29 -22.71
N GLU A 91 -10.40 -1.96 -23.34
CA GLU A 91 -9.54 -2.93 -22.66
C GLU A 91 -8.52 -2.21 -21.79
N VAL A 92 -8.54 -2.48 -20.49
CA VAL A 92 -7.65 -1.89 -19.48
C VAL A 92 -6.86 -2.93 -18.69
N GLY A 93 -7.12 -4.22 -18.94
CA GLY A 93 -6.51 -5.33 -18.22
C GLY A 93 -7.20 -5.65 -16.89
N ASN A 94 -6.88 -6.84 -16.37
CA ASN A 94 -7.48 -7.36 -15.15
C ASN A 94 -7.02 -6.61 -13.89
N GLU A 95 -5.82 -6.04 -13.90
CA GLU A 95 -5.27 -5.25 -12.80
C GLU A 95 -6.15 -4.05 -12.49
N ILE A 96 -6.41 -3.19 -13.48
CA ILE A 96 -7.23 -1.98 -13.30
C ILE A 96 -8.67 -2.36 -12.94
N VAL A 97 -9.24 -3.38 -13.61
CA VAL A 97 -10.61 -3.85 -13.30
C VAL A 97 -10.70 -4.35 -11.86
N SER A 98 -9.71 -5.09 -11.37
CA SER A 98 -9.69 -5.59 -9.99
C SER A 98 -9.63 -4.44 -8.97
N LEU A 99 -8.84 -3.41 -9.23
CA LEU A 99 -8.75 -2.22 -8.37
C LEU A 99 -10.08 -1.46 -8.33
N VAL A 100 -10.75 -1.30 -9.47
CA VAL A 100 -12.09 -0.69 -9.53
C VAL A 100 -13.10 -1.50 -8.72
N ARG A 101 -13.07 -2.83 -8.82
CA ARG A 101 -13.96 -3.71 -8.03
C ARG A 101 -13.71 -3.61 -6.52
N VAL A 102 -12.44 -3.48 -6.08
CA VAL A 102 -12.10 -3.26 -4.67
C VAL A 102 -12.59 -1.88 -4.21
N ALA A 103 -12.46 -0.86 -5.05
CA ALA A 103 -12.85 0.50 -4.73
C ALA A 103 -14.37 0.72 -4.63
N GLN A 104 -15.18 -0.02 -5.38
CA GLN A 104 -16.64 0.14 -5.42
C GLN A 104 -17.31 0.02 -4.04
N PRO A 105 -17.10 -1.04 -3.24
CA PRO A 105 -17.69 -1.14 -1.90
C PRO A 105 -17.16 -0.06 -0.95
N VAL A 106 -15.88 0.33 -1.06
CA VAL A 106 -15.31 1.41 -0.25
C VAL A 106 -15.95 2.77 -0.59
N HIS A 107 -16.16 3.04 -1.88
CA HIS A 107 -16.92 4.20 -2.34
C HIS A 107 -18.33 4.24 -1.75
N GLN A 108 -19.06 3.12 -1.78
CA GLN A 108 -20.42 3.03 -1.23
C GLN A 108 -20.43 3.24 0.29
N ALA A 109 -19.57 2.54 1.02
CA ALA A 109 -19.49 2.63 2.47
C ALA A 109 -19.02 4.03 2.95
N SER A 110 -18.17 4.71 2.18
CA SER A 110 -17.76 6.09 2.44
C SER A 110 -18.77 7.15 1.96
N GLN A 111 -19.91 6.71 1.41
CA GLN A 111 -20.95 7.60 0.87
C GLN A 111 -20.39 8.56 -0.21
N GLY A 112 -19.46 8.08 -1.02
CA GLY A 112 -18.86 8.84 -2.11
C GLY A 112 -17.72 9.78 -1.71
N CYS A 113 -17.27 9.80 -0.42
CA CYS A 113 -16.08 10.56 -0.02
C CYS A 113 -14.83 10.05 -0.73
N TYR A 114 -14.67 8.72 -0.78
CA TYR A 114 -13.68 8.03 -1.60
C TYR A 114 -14.24 7.75 -2.99
N ASP A 115 -13.55 8.22 -4.03
CA ASP A 115 -13.99 8.10 -5.42
C ASP A 115 -12.78 8.08 -6.36
N LEU A 116 -12.62 7.00 -7.14
CA LEU A 116 -11.52 6.90 -8.09
C LEU A 116 -11.65 7.87 -9.29
N SER A 117 -12.83 8.46 -9.53
CA SER A 117 -12.98 9.45 -10.59
C SER A 117 -12.48 10.85 -10.20
N ILE A 118 -11.73 10.96 -9.10
CA ILE A 118 -11.27 12.22 -8.47
C ILE A 118 -10.22 13.00 -9.27
N LYS A 119 -9.63 12.43 -10.33
CA LYS A 119 -8.55 13.07 -11.11
C LYS A 119 -8.81 14.52 -11.51
N PRO A 120 -10.01 14.92 -11.97
CA PRO A 120 -10.28 16.32 -12.32
C PRO A 120 -10.15 17.29 -11.13
N LEU A 121 -10.37 16.83 -9.89
CA LEU A 121 -10.17 17.66 -8.71
C LEU A 121 -8.68 17.83 -8.38
N PHE A 122 -7.86 16.78 -8.51
CA PHE A 122 -6.41 16.92 -8.34
C PHE A 122 -5.81 17.90 -9.34
N GLU A 123 -6.28 17.87 -10.60
CA GLU A 123 -5.90 18.83 -11.64
C GLU A 123 -6.36 20.25 -11.26
N LEU A 124 -7.62 20.42 -10.81
CA LEU A 124 -8.22 21.69 -10.45
C LEU A 124 -7.53 22.39 -9.26
N TRP A 125 -7.20 21.63 -8.20
CA TRP A 125 -6.54 22.15 -7.01
C TRP A 125 -5.01 22.29 -7.16
N GLY A 126 -4.44 21.79 -8.26
CA GLY A 126 -3.03 21.89 -8.58
C GLY A 126 -2.12 20.84 -7.94
N PHE A 127 -2.69 19.79 -7.31
CA PHE A 127 -1.90 18.70 -6.71
C PHE A 127 -1.13 17.86 -7.75
N ARG A 128 -1.51 17.93 -9.03
CA ARG A 128 -0.77 17.27 -10.12
C ARG A 128 0.44 18.05 -10.62
N GLY A 129 0.49 19.35 -10.38
CA GLY A 129 1.56 20.26 -10.88
C GLY A 129 2.33 20.93 -9.76
N ASP A 130 2.16 20.49 -8.50
CA ASP A 130 2.80 21.06 -7.30
C ASP A 130 2.61 22.59 -7.17
N LYS A 131 1.48 23.09 -7.68
CA LYS A 131 1.14 24.50 -7.65
C LYS A 131 -0.30 24.70 -7.22
N LEU A 132 -0.51 25.16 -5.99
CA LEU A 132 -1.84 25.44 -5.45
C LEU A 132 -2.63 26.37 -6.39
N THR A 133 -3.84 25.93 -6.69
CA THR A 133 -4.89 26.73 -7.30
C THR A 133 -6.11 26.70 -6.37
N ILE A 134 -6.66 27.84 -6.00
CA ILE A 134 -7.88 27.90 -5.21
C ILE A 134 -9.05 28.20 -6.15
N PRO A 135 -9.85 27.18 -6.51
CA PRO A 135 -10.94 27.36 -7.46
C PRO A 135 -12.14 28.05 -6.79
N ASN A 136 -12.91 28.78 -7.59
CA ASN A 136 -14.20 29.29 -7.14
C ASN A 136 -15.28 28.17 -7.13
N ASP A 137 -16.39 28.41 -6.43
CA ASP A 137 -17.47 27.44 -6.22
C ASP A 137 -18.08 26.95 -7.54
N SER A 138 -18.28 27.86 -8.51
CA SER A 138 -18.86 27.48 -9.80
C SER A 138 -17.97 26.52 -10.59
N THR A 139 -16.65 26.67 -10.50
CA THR A 139 -15.70 25.76 -11.13
C THR A 139 -15.69 24.40 -10.42
N ILE A 140 -15.73 24.37 -9.09
CA ILE A 140 -15.85 23.12 -8.32
C ILE A 140 -17.11 22.36 -8.73
N ILE A 141 -18.28 23.02 -8.71
CA ILE A 141 -19.56 22.40 -9.06
C ILE A 141 -19.51 21.84 -10.49
N LYS A 142 -18.97 22.61 -11.45
CA LYS A 142 -18.78 22.12 -12.83
C LYS A 142 -17.86 20.90 -12.91
N THR A 143 -16.79 20.85 -12.10
CA THR A 143 -15.86 19.72 -12.08
C THR A 143 -16.55 18.48 -11.49
N LEU A 144 -17.33 18.62 -10.43
CA LEU A 144 -18.08 17.52 -9.82
C LEU A 144 -19.06 16.86 -10.81
N THR A 145 -19.62 17.58 -11.78
CA THR A 145 -20.50 16.96 -12.80
C THR A 145 -19.76 15.96 -13.71
N LYS A 146 -18.44 16.01 -13.76
CA LYS A 146 -17.58 15.11 -14.56
C LYS A 146 -17.12 13.88 -13.82
N MET A 147 -17.43 13.77 -12.53
CA MET A 147 -16.98 12.73 -11.62
C MET A 147 -18.14 11.83 -11.19
N GLY A 148 -17.82 10.73 -10.56
CA GLY A 148 -18.73 9.78 -9.94
C GLY A 148 -18.44 8.34 -10.40
N MET A 149 -18.14 7.45 -9.43
CA MET A 149 -17.88 6.03 -9.72
C MET A 149 -19.08 5.31 -10.36
N GLU A 150 -20.30 5.82 -10.21
CA GLU A 150 -21.50 5.32 -10.88
C GLU A 150 -21.45 5.51 -12.41
N LYS A 151 -20.55 6.39 -12.89
CA LYS A 151 -20.29 6.62 -14.32
C LYS A 151 -19.20 5.71 -14.88
N LEU A 152 -18.51 4.94 -14.03
CA LEU A 152 -17.51 3.94 -14.41
C LEU A 152 -18.13 2.55 -14.34
N GLU A 153 -18.23 1.88 -15.48
CA GLU A 153 -18.84 0.55 -15.56
C GLU A 153 -17.79 -0.52 -15.83
N VAL A 154 -17.78 -1.56 -14.99
CA VAL A 154 -17.04 -2.79 -15.23
C VAL A 154 -17.83 -3.65 -16.20
N LYS A 155 -17.29 -3.94 -17.38
CA LYS A 155 -17.94 -4.75 -18.42
C LYS A 155 -17.66 -6.24 -18.25
N ASP A 156 -16.39 -6.57 -17.98
CA ASP A 156 -15.90 -7.92 -17.73
C ASP A 156 -14.60 -7.86 -16.90
N ASP A 157 -13.76 -8.89 -16.96
CA ASP A 157 -12.54 -8.97 -16.16
C ASP A 157 -11.39 -8.11 -16.70
N THR A 158 -11.50 -7.55 -17.91
CA THR A 158 -10.44 -6.77 -18.56
C THR A 158 -10.92 -5.45 -19.14
N HIS A 159 -12.24 -5.18 -19.16
CA HIS A 159 -12.79 -4.00 -19.82
C HIS A 159 -13.56 -3.09 -18.86
N LEU A 160 -13.33 -1.79 -19.01
CA LEU A 160 -14.11 -0.71 -18.42
C LEU A 160 -14.84 0.10 -19.50
N ARG A 161 -15.94 0.73 -19.10
CA ARG A 161 -16.66 1.69 -19.93
C ARG A 161 -16.96 2.95 -19.15
N LYS A 162 -16.72 4.11 -19.77
CA LYS A 162 -17.18 5.41 -19.28
C LYS A 162 -18.63 5.60 -19.71
N LYS A 163 -19.53 5.97 -18.81
CA LYS A 163 -20.91 6.41 -19.17
C LYS A 163 -20.92 7.88 -19.60
N GLN A 164 -19.85 8.62 -19.33
CA GLN A 164 -19.61 10.00 -19.73
C GLN A 164 -18.19 10.09 -20.29
N SER A 165 -18.02 10.59 -21.51
CA SER A 165 -16.75 10.47 -22.26
C SER A 165 -15.56 11.16 -21.57
N ASP A 166 -15.78 12.29 -20.89
CA ASP A 166 -14.77 13.05 -20.17
C ASP A 166 -14.50 12.55 -18.71
N LEU A 167 -15.05 11.40 -18.33
CA LEU A 167 -14.72 10.74 -17.05
C LEU A 167 -13.23 10.40 -17.02
N LYS A 168 -12.55 10.73 -15.92
CA LYS A 168 -11.15 10.39 -15.69
C LYS A 168 -10.98 9.67 -14.35
N VAL A 169 -10.08 8.69 -14.30
CA VAL A 169 -9.80 7.84 -13.13
C VAL A 169 -8.41 8.15 -12.59
N ASP A 170 -8.29 8.17 -11.27
CA ASP A 170 -7.04 8.26 -10.53
C ASP A 170 -6.93 7.08 -9.56
N LEU A 171 -5.84 6.32 -9.69
CA LEU A 171 -5.62 5.12 -8.88
C LEU A 171 -4.64 5.34 -7.72
N SER A 172 -4.17 6.58 -7.49
CA SER A 172 -3.12 6.86 -6.48
C SER A 172 -3.52 6.47 -5.05
N SER A 173 -4.82 6.43 -4.74
CA SER A 173 -5.35 6.06 -3.42
C SER A 173 -5.47 4.55 -3.16
N ILE A 174 -5.00 3.71 -4.09
CA ILE A 174 -5.08 2.24 -4.00
C ILE A 174 -3.86 1.56 -4.66
N ALA A 175 -3.08 2.31 -5.44
CA ALA A 175 -1.97 1.77 -6.22
C ALA A 175 -0.75 1.41 -5.37
N GLN A 176 -0.53 2.09 -4.24
CA GLN A 176 0.58 1.72 -3.33
C GLN A 176 0.31 0.38 -2.67
N GLY A 177 -0.91 0.15 -2.14
CA GLY A 177 -1.32 -1.14 -1.62
C GLY A 177 -1.20 -2.26 -2.65
N TYR A 178 -1.59 -1.97 -3.91
CA TYR A 178 -1.40 -2.91 -5.01
C TYR A 178 0.08 -3.23 -5.27
N SER A 179 0.95 -2.22 -5.24
CA SER A 179 2.38 -2.42 -5.44
C SER A 179 2.99 -3.27 -4.31
N VAL A 180 2.63 -3.01 -3.06
CA VAL A 180 3.04 -3.81 -1.90
C VAL A 180 2.60 -5.28 -2.07
N GLU A 181 1.37 -5.53 -2.52
CA GLU A 181 0.86 -6.88 -2.78
C GLU A 181 1.65 -7.57 -3.89
N LYS A 182 1.89 -6.91 -5.02
CA LYS A 182 2.59 -7.49 -6.17
C LYS A 182 4.03 -7.83 -5.83
N ILE A 183 4.74 -6.93 -5.16
CA ILE A 183 6.13 -7.18 -4.73
C ILE A 183 6.19 -8.31 -3.69
N SER A 184 5.24 -8.38 -2.76
CA SER A 184 5.14 -9.50 -1.82
C SER A 184 4.95 -10.83 -2.54
N ARG A 185 4.09 -10.87 -3.56
CA ARG A 185 3.88 -12.07 -4.40
C ARG A 185 5.14 -12.47 -5.18
N VAL A 186 5.93 -11.51 -5.68
CA VAL A 186 7.21 -11.82 -6.32
C VAL A 186 8.12 -12.58 -5.35
N LEU A 187 8.23 -12.14 -4.11
CA LEU A 187 9.01 -12.85 -3.08
C LEU A 187 8.44 -14.25 -2.81
N GLU A 188 7.13 -14.38 -2.66
CA GLU A 188 6.46 -15.67 -2.40
C GLU A 188 6.65 -16.66 -3.55
N GLN A 189 6.58 -16.22 -4.80
CA GLN A 189 6.83 -17.04 -6.00
C GLN A 189 8.29 -17.54 -6.07
N LYS A 190 9.24 -16.78 -5.48
CA LYS A 190 10.65 -17.19 -5.31
C LYS A 190 10.86 -18.05 -4.06
N GLY A 191 9.78 -18.48 -3.37
CA GLY A 191 9.85 -19.33 -2.18
C GLY A 191 10.20 -18.60 -0.89
N ILE A 192 10.27 -17.26 -0.90
CA ILE A 192 10.53 -16.45 0.29
C ILE A 192 9.25 -16.38 1.14
N LYS A 193 9.34 -16.84 2.38
CA LYS A 193 8.22 -16.87 3.33
C LYS A 193 8.34 -15.83 4.44
N ASN A 194 9.53 -15.23 4.59
CA ASN A 194 9.84 -14.30 5.67
C ASN A 194 10.30 -12.97 5.06
N TYR A 195 9.43 -11.98 5.13
CA TYR A 195 9.73 -10.67 4.52
C TYR A 195 9.00 -9.52 5.21
N LEU A 196 9.55 -8.33 4.99
CA LEU A 196 8.92 -7.04 5.15
C LEU A 196 9.11 -6.29 3.83
N VAL A 197 8.02 -5.94 3.18
CA VAL A 197 7.96 -5.07 1.99
C VAL A 197 7.40 -3.74 2.44
N GLU A 198 8.13 -2.65 2.21
CA GLU A 198 7.69 -1.28 2.47
C GLU A 198 7.88 -0.45 1.20
N ILE A 199 6.87 0.33 0.81
CA ILE A 199 6.85 1.22 -0.34
C ILE A 199 6.18 2.53 0.08
N GLY A 200 6.93 3.62 0.20
CA GLY A 200 6.39 4.94 0.54
C GLY A 200 5.69 5.04 1.89
N GLY A 201 6.03 4.17 2.83
CA GLY A 201 5.40 4.08 4.15
C GLY A 201 4.29 3.03 4.25
N GLU A 202 3.81 2.51 3.13
CA GLU A 202 2.86 1.41 3.05
C GLU A 202 3.59 0.08 3.12
N LEU A 203 3.11 -0.87 3.92
CA LEU A 203 3.89 -2.09 4.12
C LEU A 203 3.06 -3.35 4.31
N LYS A 204 3.71 -4.49 4.00
CA LYS A 204 3.24 -5.84 4.30
C LYS A 204 4.36 -6.68 4.89
N THR A 205 4.04 -7.49 5.89
CA THR A 205 4.96 -8.46 6.47
C THR A 205 4.38 -9.86 6.38
N ARG A 206 5.29 -10.84 6.35
CA ARG A 206 4.98 -12.27 6.53
C ARG A 206 6.12 -12.95 7.26
N GLY A 207 5.79 -13.95 8.08
CA GLY A 207 6.78 -14.72 8.82
C GLY A 207 7.52 -13.88 9.87
N HIS A 208 8.78 -14.20 10.11
CA HIS A 208 9.57 -13.63 11.19
C HIS A 208 11.00 -13.32 10.74
N LYS A 209 11.77 -12.63 11.58
CA LYS A 209 13.22 -12.48 11.41
C LYS A 209 13.94 -13.79 11.76
N PRO A 210 15.23 -13.96 11.37
CA PRO A 210 16.07 -15.01 11.93
C PRO A 210 15.93 -15.07 13.47
N ASN A 211 16.11 -16.24 14.04
CA ASN A 211 15.92 -16.51 15.49
C ASN A 211 14.47 -16.28 16.00
N SER A 212 13.47 -16.46 15.14
CA SER A 212 12.04 -16.37 15.51
C SER A 212 11.64 -15.02 16.13
N GLN A 213 12.29 -13.92 15.72
CA GLN A 213 11.91 -12.60 16.16
C GLN A 213 10.82 -12.01 15.24
N ALA A 214 9.78 -11.47 15.81
CA ALA A 214 8.73 -10.77 15.07
C ALA A 214 9.29 -9.55 14.32
N TRP A 215 8.70 -9.25 13.15
CA TRP A 215 8.89 -7.95 12.50
C TRP A 215 8.32 -6.85 13.39
N ARG A 216 9.01 -5.74 13.45
CA ARG A 216 8.57 -4.54 14.20
C ARG A 216 8.63 -3.36 13.26
N ILE A 217 7.54 -2.65 13.17
CA ILE A 217 7.40 -1.46 12.32
C ILE A 217 7.17 -0.23 13.17
N ALA A 218 7.68 0.89 12.72
CA ALA A 218 7.40 2.19 13.31
C ALA A 218 6.26 2.87 12.56
N VAL A 219 5.25 3.34 13.28
CA VAL A 219 4.27 4.30 12.76
C VAL A 219 4.84 5.69 13.02
N GLU A 220 4.94 6.49 11.99
CA GLU A 220 5.48 7.83 12.05
C GLU A 220 4.53 8.79 12.76
N ARG A 221 5.08 9.75 13.48
CA ARG A 221 4.30 10.84 14.08
C ARG A 221 3.72 11.74 12.98
N PRO A 222 2.40 11.93 12.94
CA PRO A 222 1.74 12.60 11.82
C PRO A 222 1.86 14.13 11.88
N LEU A 223 3.08 14.64 12.00
CA LEU A 223 3.38 16.08 12.00
C LEU A 223 4.33 16.42 10.85
N PRO A 224 4.12 17.56 10.18
CA PRO A 224 4.97 17.99 9.07
C PRO A 224 6.43 18.19 9.49
N GLY A 225 7.36 17.65 8.68
CA GLY A 225 8.79 17.83 8.86
C GLY A 225 9.42 17.01 10.00
N GLU A 226 8.66 16.25 10.74
CA GLU A 226 9.15 15.36 11.79
C GLU A 226 9.18 13.91 11.31
N GLN A 227 10.36 13.28 11.33
CA GLN A 227 10.51 11.82 11.16
C GLN A 227 10.71 11.18 12.54
N VAL A 228 9.72 11.36 13.42
CA VAL A 228 9.73 10.83 14.77
C VAL A 228 8.76 9.66 14.86
N MET A 229 9.19 8.60 15.50
CA MET A 229 8.36 7.43 15.74
C MET A 229 7.27 7.76 16.77
N GLN A 230 6.02 7.53 16.39
CA GLN A 230 4.84 7.66 17.26
C GLN A 230 4.57 6.36 18.00
N LYS A 231 4.57 5.24 17.28
CA LYS A 231 4.23 3.90 17.77
C LYS A 231 5.14 2.84 17.19
N ILE A 232 5.19 1.70 17.86
CA ILE A 232 5.77 0.46 17.33
C ILE A 232 4.66 -0.58 17.26
N ILE A 233 4.50 -1.19 16.10
CA ILE A 233 3.64 -2.36 15.91
C ILE A 233 4.53 -3.60 15.82
N THR A 234 4.31 -4.56 16.72
CA THR A 234 4.90 -5.89 16.65
C THR A 234 3.99 -6.76 15.80
N MET A 235 4.50 -7.24 14.68
CA MET A 235 3.74 -7.93 13.64
C MET A 235 3.53 -9.42 13.99
N PRO A 236 2.42 -10.05 13.55
CA PRO A 236 2.23 -11.49 13.71
C PRO A 236 3.25 -12.27 12.89
N MET A 237 3.62 -13.46 13.36
CA MET A 237 4.60 -14.31 12.69
C MET A 237 3.95 -15.38 11.80
N GLU A 238 2.69 -15.72 12.04
CA GLU A 238 2.03 -16.83 11.36
C GLU A 238 1.26 -16.42 10.10
N SER A 239 0.70 -15.20 10.10
CA SER A 239 -0.15 -14.71 9.03
C SER A 239 0.45 -13.47 8.36
N PRO A 240 0.30 -13.31 7.03
CA PRO A 240 0.67 -12.06 6.40
C PRO A 240 -0.25 -10.95 6.88
N ILE A 241 0.31 -9.75 7.09
CA ILE A 241 -0.47 -8.59 7.46
C ILE A 241 0.11 -7.33 6.84
N ALA A 242 -0.76 -6.45 6.41
CA ALA A 242 -0.42 -5.15 5.83
C ALA A 242 -0.84 -4.03 6.78
N VAL A 243 -0.07 -2.95 6.73
CA VAL A 243 -0.33 -1.70 7.46
C VAL A 243 -0.25 -0.57 6.47
N MET A 244 -1.39 0.09 6.22
CA MET A 244 -1.54 1.18 5.26
C MET A 244 -1.94 2.44 6.00
N THR A 245 -1.25 3.56 5.72
CA THR A 245 -1.45 4.81 6.45
C THR A 245 -1.65 5.99 5.54
N SER A 246 -2.84 6.55 5.53
CA SER A 246 -3.14 7.84 4.92
C SER A 246 -2.96 8.99 5.91
N GLY A 247 -2.41 10.12 5.45
CA GLY A 247 -2.17 11.27 6.30
C GLY A 247 -2.27 12.60 5.55
N THR A 248 -2.85 13.61 6.21
CA THR A 248 -2.99 14.98 5.66
C THR A 248 -1.69 15.77 5.66
N TYR A 249 -0.65 15.28 6.39
CA TYR A 249 0.63 15.93 6.60
C TYR A 249 1.69 15.61 5.53
N ARG A 250 1.44 14.64 4.65
CA ARG A 250 2.43 14.18 3.66
C ARG A 250 2.52 15.09 2.44
N HIS A 251 1.37 15.49 1.88
CA HIS A 251 1.31 16.38 0.72
C HIS A 251 0.21 17.43 0.95
N TYR A 252 0.60 18.68 1.07
CA TYR A 252 -0.29 19.80 1.37
C TYR A 252 0.31 21.11 0.85
N PHE A 253 -0.55 22.13 0.74
CA PHE A 253 -0.14 23.51 0.51
C PHE A 253 -0.56 24.36 1.69
N ASP A 254 0.30 25.22 2.17
CA ASP A 254 -0.04 26.27 3.14
C ASP A 254 -0.24 27.61 2.40
N HIS A 255 -1.41 28.22 2.55
CA HIS A 255 -1.74 29.51 1.92
C HIS A 255 -2.61 30.34 2.86
N GLU A 256 -2.19 31.57 3.15
CA GLU A 256 -2.89 32.53 4.04
C GLU A 256 -3.25 31.91 5.41
N GLY A 257 -2.35 31.14 6.00
CA GLY A 257 -2.54 30.51 7.31
C GLY A 257 -3.49 29.31 7.31
N LYS A 258 -3.97 28.87 6.13
CA LYS A 258 -4.80 27.70 5.97
C LYS A 258 -4.06 26.60 5.24
N ARG A 259 -4.18 25.36 5.73
CA ARG A 259 -3.63 24.16 5.11
C ARG A 259 -4.66 23.54 4.16
N TYR A 260 -4.19 23.17 2.97
CA TYR A 260 -4.94 22.47 1.94
C TYR A 260 -4.28 21.12 1.70
N SER A 261 -4.85 20.06 2.26
CA SER A 261 -4.38 18.68 2.10
C SER A 261 -4.72 18.17 0.70
N HIS A 262 -3.88 17.25 0.18
CA HIS A 262 -4.18 16.48 -1.03
C HIS A 262 -5.34 15.49 -0.85
N ILE A 263 -5.81 15.25 0.37
CA ILE A 263 -7.00 14.45 0.62
C ILE A 263 -8.23 15.30 0.30
N LEU A 264 -8.89 14.93 -0.79
CA LEU A 264 -10.06 15.64 -1.31
C LEU A 264 -11.34 14.85 -1.04
N ASP A 265 -12.37 15.53 -0.54
CA ASP A 265 -13.72 14.96 -0.43
C ASP A 265 -14.42 15.07 -1.80
N ALA A 266 -14.62 13.94 -2.46
CA ALA A 266 -15.24 13.90 -3.79
C ALA A 266 -16.70 14.38 -3.81
N ARG A 267 -17.39 14.40 -2.66
CA ARG A 267 -18.76 14.91 -2.51
C ARG A 267 -18.84 16.43 -2.56
N THR A 268 -17.82 17.09 -1.99
CA THR A 268 -17.76 18.56 -1.89
C THR A 268 -16.82 19.19 -2.91
N GLY A 269 -15.91 18.39 -3.49
CA GLY A 269 -14.87 18.85 -4.39
C GLY A 269 -13.77 19.65 -3.70
N ARG A 270 -13.62 19.56 -2.38
CA ARG A 270 -12.71 20.38 -1.57
C ARG A 270 -11.75 19.50 -0.76
N PRO A 271 -10.55 20.00 -0.45
CA PRO A 271 -9.70 19.40 0.57
C PRO A 271 -10.43 19.24 1.90
N VAL A 272 -10.20 18.12 2.58
CA VAL A 272 -10.71 17.89 3.93
C VAL A 272 -10.17 18.94 4.89
N ALA A 273 -11.01 19.37 5.86
CA ALA A 273 -10.70 20.48 6.77
C ALA A 273 -11.04 20.13 8.23
N HIS A 274 -10.88 18.87 8.61
CA HIS A 274 -11.09 18.36 9.98
C HIS A 274 -9.73 18.09 10.67
N ASP A 275 -9.78 17.84 11.97
CA ASP A 275 -8.61 17.64 12.83
C ASP A 275 -7.97 16.24 12.71
N LEU A 276 -8.60 15.32 11.98
CA LEU A 276 -8.02 13.99 11.74
C LEU A 276 -6.82 14.12 10.81
N VAL A 277 -5.63 13.76 11.31
CA VAL A 277 -4.37 13.93 10.57
C VAL A 277 -3.84 12.63 10.00
N SER A 278 -4.23 11.47 10.56
CA SER A 278 -3.78 10.17 10.10
C SER A 278 -4.80 9.08 10.38
N VAL A 279 -4.89 8.12 9.47
CA VAL A 279 -5.59 6.84 9.65
C VAL A 279 -4.69 5.72 9.19
N THR A 280 -4.43 4.75 10.08
CA THR A 280 -3.72 3.51 9.78
C THR A 280 -4.70 2.35 9.79
N VAL A 281 -4.79 1.61 8.68
CA VAL A 281 -5.62 0.41 8.51
C VAL A 281 -4.73 -0.82 8.49
N ILE A 282 -5.16 -1.87 9.20
CA ILE A 282 -4.39 -3.12 9.38
C ILE A 282 -5.23 -4.29 8.89
N LEU A 283 -4.87 -4.85 7.74
CA LEU A 283 -5.57 -5.96 7.10
C LEU A 283 -4.57 -6.93 6.47
N GLU A 284 -5.01 -8.11 6.09
CA GLU A 284 -4.18 -9.06 5.32
C GLU A 284 -3.96 -8.56 3.87
N ASP A 285 -5.00 -7.99 3.25
CA ASP A 285 -4.95 -7.47 1.89
C ASP A 285 -4.56 -5.99 1.90
N PRO A 286 -3.36 -5.64 1.36
CA PRO A 286 -2.88 -4.27 1.34
C PRO A 286 -3.69 -3.36 0.40
N VAL A 287 -4.30 -3.90 -0.65
CA VAL A 287 -5.09 -3.12 -1.61
C VAL A 287 -6.37 -2.60 -0.95
N ILE A 288 -7.05 -3.48 -0.21
CA ILE A 288 -8.25 -3.13 0.56
C ILE A 288 -7.88 -2.15 1.69
N ALA A 289 -6.77 -2.39 2.38
CA ALA A 289 -6.32 -1.54 3.47
C ALA A 289 -5.97 -0.11 3.01
N ASP A 290 -5.33 0.04 1.85
CA ASP A 290 -4.95 1.32 1.24
C ASP A 290 -6.21 2.14 0.87
N ALA A 291 -7.16 1.53 0.16
CA ALA A 291 -8.42 2.17 -0.16
C ALA A 291 -9.19 2.63 1.10
N TRP A 292 -9.25 1.80 2.13
CA TRP A 292 -9.92 2.14 3.38
C TRP A 292 -9.19 3.22 4.17
N SER A 293 -7.85 3.22 4.23
CA SER A 293 -7.11 4.26 4.93
C SER A 293 -7.44 5.66 4.39
N THR A 294 -7.50 5.78 3.06
CA THR A 294 -7.88 7.01 2.37
C THR A 294 -9.36 7.37 2.61
N ALA A 295 -10.26 6.39 2.51
CA ALA A 295 -11.69 6.61 2.71
C ALA A 295 -12.01 7.08 4.13
N LEU A 296 -11.43 6.44 5.14
CA LEU A 296 -11.64 6.79 6.55
C LEU A 296 -11.05 8.16 6.89
N LEU A 297 -9.87 8.48 6.32
CA LEU A 297 -9.30 9.81 6.47
C LEU A 297 -10.16 10.88 5.80
N CYS A 298 -10.71 10.62 4.61
CA CYS A 298 -11.64 11.53 3.94
C CYS A 298 -12.88 11.82 4.80
N LEU A 299 -13.48 10.79 5.42
CA LEU A 299 -14.68 10.92 6.26
C LEU A 299 -14.46 11.71 7.56
N GLY A 300 -13.21 11.79 8.04
CA GLY A 300 -12.89 12.38 9.34
C GLY A 300 -13.23 11.45 10.51
N GLN A 301 -12.95 11.91 11.73
CA GLN A 301 -12.98 11.07 12.94
C GLN A 301 -14.36 10.44 13.20
N LYS A 302 -15.42 11.22 13.17
CA LYS A 302 -16.76 10.76 13.58
C LYS A 302 -17.34 9.76 12.57
N ASP A 303 -17.42 10.16 11.31
CA ASP A 303 -18.04 9.35 10.27
C ASP A 303 -17.13 8.22 9.83
N GLY A 304 -15.79 8.43 9.85
CA GLY A 304 -14.79 7.40 9.61
C GLY A 304 -14.85 6.30 10.66
N MET A 305 -14.93 6.62 11.95
CA MET A 305 -15.07 5.62 13.02
C MET A 305 -16.35 4.82 12.87
N LYS A 306 -17.47 5.49 12.53
CA LYS A 306 -18.74 4.81 12.28
C LYS A 306 -18.64 3.83 11.11
N ALA A 307 -18.02 4.25 10.01
CA ALA A 307 -17.81 3.39 8.84
C ALA A 307 -16.87 2.22 9.16
N ALA A 308 -15.73 2.48 9.84
CA ALA A 308 -14.80 1.44 10.25
C ALA A 308 -15.46 0.36 11.12
N ASN A 309 -16.30 0.75 12.08
CA ASN A 309 -17.01 -0.19 12.94
C ASN A 309 -18.11 -0.97 12.18
N ALA A 310 -18.85 -0.30 11.29
CA ALA A 310 -19.88 -0.96 10.47
C ALA A 310 -19.28 -2.02 9.54
N GLU A 311 -18.14 -1.72 8.91
CA GLU A 311 -17.45 -2.59 7.96
C GLU A 311 -16.39 -3.49 8.62
N LYS A 312 -16.26 -3.40 9.95
CA LYS A 312 -15.30 -4.18 10.76
C LYS A 312 -13.85 -3.98 10.31
N ILE A 313 -13.47 -2.76 9.98
CA ILE A 313 -12.12 -2.40 9.55
C ILE A 313 -11.25 -2.10 10.78
N PRO A 314 -10.16 -2.85 11.02
CA PRO A 314 -9.20 -2.53 12.08
C PRO A 314 -8.45 -1.24 11.71
N ALA A 315 -8.76 -0.14 12.41
CA ALA A 315 -8.22 1.17 12.09
C ALA A 315 -7.80 1.95 13.34
N LEU A 316 -6.63 2.59 13.27
CA LEU A 316 -6.10 3.55 14.23
C LEU A 316 -6.26 4.95 13.65
N PHE A 317 -6.93 5.82 14.39
CA PHE A 317 -7.16 7.22 14.03
C PHE A 317 -6.31 8.11 14.92
N ILE A 318 -5.67 9.12 14.35
CA ILE A 318 -4.91 10.13 15.08
C ILE A 318 -5.43 11.51 14.71
N GLN A 319 -6.00 12.23 15.69
CA GLN A 319 -6.43 13.60 15.57
C GLN A 319 -5.39 14.54 16.16
N GLN A 320 -5.28 15.73 15.60
CA GLN A 320 -4.52 16.83 16.20
C GLN A 320 -5.51 17.84 16.78
N GLN A 321 -5.52 17.97 18.13
CA GLN A 321 -6.29 18.99 18.83
C GLN A 321 -5.29 19.87 19.59
N ASP A 322 -5.30 21.15 19.29
CA ASP A 322 -4.29 22.11 19.77
C ASP A 322 -2.87 21.62 19.44
N ASN A 323 -2.08 21.24 20.44
CA ASN A 323 -0.73 20.70 20.29
C ASN A 323 -0.63 19.20 20.67
N GLU A 324 -1.76 18.55 20.88
CA GLU A 324 -1.81 17.14 21.31
C GLU A 324 -2.29 16.23 20.17
N LEU A 325 -1.77 15.01 20.16
CA LEU A 325 -2.24 13.93 19.26
C LEU A 325 -3.12 12.99 20.07
N ILE A 326 -4.39 12.91 19.67
CA ILE A 326 -5.39 12.06 20.32
C ILE A 326 -5.62 10.84 19.46
N GLU A 327 -5.39 9.66 20.04
CA GLU A 327 -5.57 8.37 19.38
C GLU A 327 -6.94 7.77 19.71
N SER A 328 -7.54 7.13 18.71
CA SER A 328 -8.72 6.29 18.90
C SER A 328 -8.68 5.09 17.96
N ARG A 329 -9.30 4.00 18.38
CA ARG A 329 -9.26 2.71 17.68
C ARG A 329 -10.66 2.25 17.36
N SER A 330 -10.84 1.66 16.17
CA SER A 330 -12.07 0.96 15.83
C SER A 330 -12.27 -0.28 16.71
N ASP A 331 -13.51 -0.76 16.82
CA ASP A 331 -13.84 -1.97 17.59
C ASP A 331 -13.07 -3.19 17.07
N ALA A 332 -12.92 -3.30 15.75
CA ALA A 332 -12.17 -4.39 15.13
C ALA A 332 -10.67 -4.34 15.49
N LEU A 333 -10.07 -3.14 15.60
CA LEU A 333 -8.67 -3.03 16.04
C LEU A 333 -8.50 -3.36 17.53
N ASN A 334 -9.48 -3.02 18.37
CA ASN A 334 -9.43 -3.33 19.80
C ASN A 334 -9.51 -4.84 20.08
N THR A 335 -10.07 -5.61 19.14
CA THR A 335 -10.20 -7.08 19.25
C THR A 335 -9.17 -7.86 18.44
N LEU A 336 -8.20 -7.18 17.82
CA LEU A 336 -7.17 -7.80 17.00
C LEU A 336 -5.98 -8.25 17.87
N ASP A 337 -6.05 -9.49 18.39
CA ASP A 337 -5.04 -10.05 19.30
C ASP A 337 -3.74 -10.49 18.60
N SER A 338 -3.72 -10.52 17.26
CA SER A 338 -2.58 -11.02 16.48
C SER A 338 -1.36 -10.09 16.44
N LEU A 339 -1.51 -8.85 16.90
CA LEU A 339 -0.44 -7.85 16.93
C LEU A 339 -0.46 -7.04 18.23
N THR A 340 0.67 -6.40 18.54
CA THR A 340 0.78 -5.51 19.70
C THR A 340 1.21 -4.12 19.24
N ILE A 341 0.45 -3.08 19.67
CA ILE A 341 0.76 -1.67 19.42
C ILE A 341 1.27 -1.05 20.71
N HIS A 342 2.54 -0.58 20.73
CA HIS A 342 3.25 0.01 21.87
C HIS A 342 3.27 1.53 21.80
#